data_6000bb5bf273e634c167d510199f7daf
#
_entry.id   6000bb5bf273e634c167d510199f7daf
#
_cell.length_a   1.000
_cell.length_b   1.000
_cell.length_c   1.000
_cell.angle_alpha   90.00
_cell.angle_beta   90.00
_cell.angle_gamma   90.00
#
_symmetry.space_group_name_H-M   'P 1'
#
loop_
_entity.id
_entity.type
_entity.pdbx_description
1 polymer ?
#
loop_
_entity_poly.entity_id
_entity_poly.type
_entity_poly.pdbx_seq_one_letter_code
_entity_poly.pdbx_strand_id
1 'polypeptide(L)' 'MSILRMRPNDDELAPSLAFFLRRHGCHVDLDDDGTLVVEPPHEVHDMQARLEVQLYVRLWAVLHDVDVTITG' A
#
# COMPACT_ATOMS: atom_id res chain seq x y z
N MET A 1 4.40 3.48 -15.71
CA MET A 1 4.78 3.48 -14.30
C MET A 1 3.55 3.79 -13.45
N SER A 2 3.16 2.87 -12.59
CA SER A 2 1.96 3.04 -11.76
C SER A 2 2.37 3.28 -10.32
N ILE A 3 1.97 4.42 -9.78
CA ILE A 3 2.19 4.76 -8.39
C ILE A 3 0.84 4.88 -7.72
N LEU A 4 0.69 4.21 -6.58
CA LEU A 4 -0.50 4.26 -5.76
C LEU A 4 -0.22 5.08 -4.52
N ARG A 5 -1.17 5.92 -4.15
CA ARG A 5 -1.13 6.61 -2.87
C ARG A 5 -2.22 6.04 -1.99
N MET A 6 -1.88 5.79 -0.74
CA MET A 6 -2.83 5.22 0.18
C MET A 6 -2.57 5.72 1.59
N ARG A 7 -3.65 5.72 2.39
CA ARG A 7 -3.58 6.20 3.75
C ARG A 7 -4.52 5.37 4.62
N PRO A 8 -4.01 4.72 5.66
CA PRO A 8 -4.87 4.08 6.64
C PRO A 8 -5.55 5.13 7.52
N ASN A 9 -6.76 4.84 8.00
CA ASN A 9 -7.48 5.76 8.87
C ASN A 9 -6.85 5.87 10.27
N ASP A 10 -5.91 5.00 10.58
CA ASP A 10 -5.10 5.06 11.81
C ASP A 10 -3.65 5.32 11.42
N ASP A 11 -3.19 6.54 11.63
CA ASP A 11 -1.84 6.96 11.24
C ASP A 11 -0.75 6.14 11.94
N GLU A 12 -1.03 5.60 13.11
CA GLU A 12 -0.06 4.78 13.85
C GLU A 12 0.25 3.49 13.13
N LEU A 13 -0.65 3.03 12.26
CA LEU A 13 -0.47 1.80 11.51
C LEU A 13 0.20 2.01 10.15
N ALA A 14 0.46 3.25 9.76
CA ALA A 14 1.09 3.52 8.46
C ALA A 14 2.46 2.85 8.32
N PRO A 15 3.36 2.90 9.32
CA PRO A 15 4.63 2.17 9.21
C PRO A 15 4.45 0.67 9.07
N SER A 16 3.45 0.10 9.75
CA SER A 16 3.15 -1.33 9.66
C SER A 16 2.71 -1.71 8.25
N LEU A 17 1.85 -0.90 7.64
CA LEU A 17 1.41 -1.14 6.27
C LEU A 17 2.59 -1.02 5.29
N ALA A 18 3.44 -0.02 5.48
CA ALA A 18 4.63 0.14 4.65
C ALA A 18 5.53 -1.09 4.72
N PHE A 19 5.76 -1.59 5.93
CA PHE A 19 6.57 -2.79 6.13
C PHE A 19 5.96 -4.00 5.43
N PHE A 20 4.65 -4.18 5.58
CA PHE A 20 3.93 -5.27 4.94
C PHE A 20 4.10 -5.24 3.41
N LEU A 21 3.91 -4.07 2.82
CA LEU A 21 4.02 -3.93 1.37
C LEU A 21 5.46 -4.12 0.87
N ARG A 22 6.45 -3.65 1.64
CA ARG A 22 7.85 -3.87 1.29
C ARG A 22 8.20 -5.35 1.27
N ARG A 23 7.62 -6.13 2.17
CA ARG A 23 7.83 -7.58 2.19
C ARG A 23 7.26 -8.26 0.96
N HIS A 24 6.29 -7.65 0.30
CA HIS A 24 5.70 -8.18 -0.94
C HIS A 24 6.36 -7.60 -2.20
N GLY A 25 7.51 -6.97 -2.04
CA GLY A 25 8.29 -6.49 -3.17
C GLY A 25 7.95 -5.09 -3.64
N CYS A 26 7.10 -4.37 -2.92
CA CYS A 26 6.77 -2.99 -3.29
C CYS A 26 7.81 -2.02 -2.77
N HIS A 27 8.04 -0.95 -3.52
CA HIS A 27 8.82 0.17 -3.04
C HIS A 27 7.85 1.16 -2.38
N VAL A 28 8.08 1.50 -1.13
CA VAL A 28 7.16 2.32 -0.35
C VAL A 28 7.90 3.48 0.31
N ASP A 29 7.39 4.68 0.08
CA ASP A 29 7.81 5.87 0.80
C ASP A 29 6.67 6.32 1.71
N LEU A 30 7.01 6.67 2.94
CA LEU A 30 6.05 7.10 3.94
C LEU A 30 6.22 8.60 4.18
N ASP A 31 5.18 9.36 3.92
CA ASP A 31 5.18 10.81 4.15
C ASP A 31 4.84 11.14 5.60
N ASP A 32 5.16 12.38 5.99
CA ASP A 32 4.95 12.85 7.35
C ASP A 32 3.47 12.86 7.78
N ASP A 33 2.57 12.96 6.81
CA ASP A 33 1.12 12.98 7.08
C ASP A 33 0.49 11.59 7.16
N GLY A 34 1.30 10.54 7.05
CA GLY A 34 0.82 9.16 7.10
C GLY A 34 0.44 8.60 5.74
N THR A 35 0.63 9.34 4.66
CA THR A 35 0.37 8.84 3.31
C THR A 35 1.52 7.96 2.83
N LEU A 36 1.19 6.81 2.26
CA LEU A 36 2.15 5.91 1.65
C LEU A 36 2.13 6.11 0.14
N VAL A 37 3.31 6.28 -0.44
CA VAL A 37 3.49 6.30 -1.89
C VAL A 37 4.08 4.96 -2.27
N VAL A 38 3.30 4.14 -2.98
CA VAL A 38 3.62 2.75 -3.24
C VAL A 38 3.86 2.53 -4.72
N GLU A 39 5.03 1.99 -5.02
CA GLU A 39 5.39 1.57 -6.38
C GLU A 39 5.38 0.06 -6.43
N PRO A 40 4.50 -0.56 -7.24
CA PRO A 40 4.45 -2.03 -7.36
C PRO A 40 5.74 -2.60 -7.96
N PRO A 41 6.00 -3.90 -7.75
CA PRO A 41 7.14 -4.55 -8.39
C PRO A 41 7.04 -4.44 -9.91
N HIS A 42 8.18 -4.28 -10.57
CA HIS A 42 8.24 -4.10 -12.02
C HIS A 42 8.08 -5.39 -12.83
N GLU A 43 7.97 -6.51 -12.16
CA GLU A 43 8.00 -7.83 -12.80
C GLU A 43 6.69 -8.25 -13.44
N VAL A 44 5.61 -7.48 -13.21
CA VAL A 44 4.29 -7.80 -13.71
C VAL A 44 3.71 -6.62 -14.47
N HIS A 45 2.66 -6.88 -15.27
CA HIS A 45 1.93 -5.84 -15.96
C HIS A 45 1.39 -4.81 -14.97
N ASP A 46 1.41 -3.52 -15.36
CA ASP A 46 0.99 -2.42 -14.49
C ASP A 46 -0.42 -2.64 -13.90
N MET A 47 -1.37 -3.04 -14.74
CA MET A 47 -2.74 -3.26 -14.28
C MET A 47 -2.82 -4.40 -13.26
N GLN A 48 -2.13 -5.50 -13.55
CA GLN A 48 -2.10 -6.64 -12.64
C GLN A 48 -1.39 -6.30 -11.35
N ALA A 49 -0.29 -5.55 -11.43
CA ALA A 49 0.46 -5.13 -10.24
C ALA A 49 -0.41 -4.26 -9.33
N ARG A 50 -1.17 -3.33 -9.91
CA ARG A 50 -2.08 -2.48 -9.14
C ARG A 50 -3.16 -3.30 -8.43
N LEU A 51 -3.74 -4.26 -9.15
CA LEU A 51 -4.76 -5.14 -8.55
C LEU A 51 -4.20 -5.96 -7.42
N GLU A 52 -3.00 -6.51 -7.58
CA GLU A 52 -2.36 -7.29 -6.53
C GLU A 52 -2.08 -6.46 -5.29
N VAL A 53 -1.56 -5.24 -5.47
CA VAL A 53 -1.30 -4.34 -4.34
C VAL A 53 -2.60 -4.02 -3.62
N GLN A 54 -3.67 -3.73 -4.35
CA GLN A 54 -4.97 -3.44 -3.74
C GLN A 54 -5.50 -4.63 -2.95
N LEU A 55 -5.30 -5.85 -3.46
CA LEU A 55 -5.71 -7.06 -2.74
C LEU A 55 -4.92 -7.25 -1.45
N TYR A 56 -3.61 -7.03 -1.50
CA TYR A 56 -2.76 -7.11 -0.31
C TYR A 56 -3.19 -6.08 0.73
N VAL A 57 -3.47 -4.86 0.31
CA VAL A 57 -3.89 -3.79 1.21
C VAL A 57 -5.23 -4.12 1.86
N ARG A 58 -6.17 -4.65 1.08
CA ARG A 58 -7.47 -5.05 1.62
C ARG A 58 -7.35 -6.16 2.66
N LEU A 59 -6.52 -7.15 2.38
CA LEU A 59 -6.27 -8.23 3.33
C LEU A 59 -5.66 -7.69 4.62
N TRP A 60 -4.66 -6.84 4.49
CA TRP A 60 -4.03 -6.21 5.64
C TRP A 60 -5.05 -5.40 6.45
N ALA A 61 -5.90 -4.63 5.76
CA ALA A 61 -6.91 -3.79 6.41
C ALA A 61 -7.90 -4.63 7.22
N VAL A 62 -8.34 -5.76 6.67
CA VAL A 62 -9.23 -6.68 7.38
C VAL A 62 -8.54 -7.25 8.62
N LEU A 63 -7.30 -7.67 8.48
CA LEU A 63 -6.55 -8.26 9.59
C LEU A 63 -6.32 -7.26 10.74
N HIS A 64 -6.20 -5.98 10.42
CA HIS A 64 -5.97 -4.93 11.42
C HIS A 64 -7.22 -4.15 11.80
N ASP A 65 -8.37 -4.50 11.21
CA ASP A 65 -9.67 -3.87 11.46
C ASP A 65 -9.59 -2.35 11.23
N VAL A 66 -9.02 -1.95 10.12
CA VAL A 66 -8.90 -0.53 9.74
C VAL A 66 -9.32 -0.34 8.29
N ASP A 67 -9.62 0.89 7.92
CA ASP A 67 -9.90 1.28 6.54
C ASP A 67 -8.67 1.93 5.94
N VAL A 68 -8.42 1.64 4.68
CA VAL A 68 -7.34 2.28 3.93
C VAL A 68 -7.93 2.94 2.69
N THR A 69 -7.68 4.23 2.56
CA THR A 69 -8.09 4.98 1.37
C THR A 69 -6.98 4.89 0.34
N ILE A 70 -7.33 4.44 -0.86
CA ILE A 70 -6.38 4.29 -1.97
C ILE A 70 -6.75 5.29 -3.06
N THR A 71 -5.79 6.10 -3.49
CA THR A 71 -5.93 7.04 -4.60
C THR A 71 -4.79 6.83 -5.59
N GLY A 72 -5.06 7.13 -6.81
CA GLY A 72 -4.06 7.01 -7.86
C GLY A 72 -4.30 5.90 -8.78
#